data_fb276d65d5b58b576dc3ab255ce6c2d6
#
_entry.id   fb276d65d5b58b576dc3ab255ce6c2d6
#
_cell.length_a   1.000
_cell.length_b   1.000
_cell.length_c   1.000
_cell.angle_alpha   90.00
_cell.angle_beta   90.00
_cell.angle_gamma   90.00
#
_symmetry.space_group_name_H-M   'P 1'
#
loop_
_entity.id
_entity.type
_entity.pdbx_description
1 polymer ?
#
loop_
_entity_poly.entity_id
_entity_poly.type
_entity_poly.pdbx_seq_one_letter_code
_entity_poly.pdbx_strand_id
1 'polypeptide(L)'
;SMYPDDSLTLHTDLYQINMMQVYFDQGIHNKKAVFEVYFRQQPFKNGYAVFAGLERIVSYLEDLRFSDSDIAYLESLGYHGAFLDYLRNFKLELTVRSAQEGDLVFANEPIVQVEGPLAQCQLVETALLNIVNYQTLVATKAARIRSVIEDEPLMEFGTRRAQEMDAAIWGTRAAVIGGANGTSNVRAGKLFNIPVLGTHAHSLVQVYGNDYEAFKAYAATHKNCVFLVDTYDTLRIGVPAAIQVARELGDQINFMGVRIDSGDIAYISKKVRQQLDEAGFTEAKIYASNDLDENTILNLKMQKAKIDVWGVGTKLITAYDQPALGAVYKIVAIEDENGNMRNTIKLSNNAEKVSTPGKKQVWRITSREKGKSEGDYITYDGVDVASMTEIKMFHPTYTYIKKTVRNFDAVPLLVDIFKDGKLVYDLPSLPDIQAYARKEFDKLWDEYKRVLNPQHYPVDLARDVWQDKMDLIDKMRKEALGEGEEE
;
A
#
# COMPACT_ATOMS: atom_id res chain seq x y z
N SER A 1 -24.20 -5.83 12.24
CA SER A 1 -22.96 -5.94 11.46
C SER A 1 -23.19 -5.47 10.02
N MET A 2 -22.23 -4.76 9.44
CA MET A 2 -22.27 -4.37 8.04
C MET A 2 -21.96 -5.54 7.10
N TYR A 3 -21.37 -6.61 7.62
CA TYR A 3 -20.98 -7.79 6.85
C TYR A 3 -21.55 -9.05 7.51
N PRO A 4 -22.89 -9.21 7.49
CA PRO A 4 -23.53 -10.28 8.24
C PRO A 4 -23.18 -11.69 7.77
N ASP A 5 -22.80 -11.83 6.49
CA ASP A 5 -22.45 -13.11 5.88
C ASP A 5 -20.95 -13.40 5.87
N ASP A 6 -20.15 -12.56 6.49
CA ASP A 6 -18.68 -12.61 6.50
C ASP A 6 -18.05 -12.72 5.10
N SER A 7 -18.80 -12.34 4.07
CA SER A 7 -18.36 -12.37 2.67
C SER A 7 -18.50 -10.99 2.05
N LEU A 8 -17.49 -10.64 1.25
CA LEU A 8 -17.49 -9.39 0.47
C LEU A 8 -17.80 -9.65 -1.01
N THR A 9 -18.41 -10.77 -1.34
CA THR A 9 -18.70 -11.15 -2.74
C THR A 9 -19.48 -10.09 -3.50
N LEU A 10 -20.50 -9.49 -2.85
CA LEU A 10 -21.28 -8.40 -3.46
C LEU A 10 -20.60 -7.03 -3.37
N HIS A 11 -19.43 -6.92 -2.78
CA HIS A 11 -18.61 -5.71 -2.84
C HIS A 11 -18.00 -5.58 -4.23
N THR A 12 -18.84 -5.24 -5.20
CA THR A 12 -18.50 -5.12 -6.61
C THR A 12 -19.42 -4.13 -7.29
N ASP A 13 -19.06 -3.72 -8.49
CA ASP A 13 -19.92 -2.88 -9.31
C ASP A 13 -20.92 -3.74 -10.09
N LEU A 14 -22.10 -3.20 -10.33
CA LEU A 14 -23.17 -3.94 -11.00
C LEU A 14 -22.78 -4.44 -12.39
N TYR A 15 -21.96 -3.67 -13.12
CA TYR A 15 -21.54 -4.08 -14.47
C TYR A 15 -20.76 -5.39 -14.46
N GLN A 16 -20.10 -5.75 -13.36
CA GLN A 16 -19.41 -7.02 -13.22
C GLN A 16 -20.40 -8.19 -13.27
N ILE A 17 -21.50 -8.09 -12.53
CA ILE A 17 -22.55 -9.09 -12.54
C ILE A 17 -23.22 -9.18 -13.93
N ASN A 18 -23.48 -8.02 -14.53
CA ASN A 18 -24.07 -7.96 -15.89
C ASN A 18 -23.16 -8.65 -16.91
N MET A 19 -21.86 -8.42 -16.85
CA MET A 19 -20.90 -9.03 -17.76
C MET A 19 -20.80 -10.55 -17.52
N MET A 20 -20.82 -10.98 -16.26
CA MET A 20 -20.85 -12.42 -15.93
C MET A 20 -22.07 -13.08 -16.56
N GLN A 21 -23.25 -12.43 -16.51
CA GLN A 21 -24.46 -12.95 -17.13
C GLN A 21 -24.31 -13.05 -18.64
N VAL A 22 -23.76 -12.05 -19.30
CA VAL A 22 -23.49 -12.10 -20.74
C VAL A 22 -22.59 -13.28 -21.08
N TYR A 23 -21.50 -13.43 -20.36
CA TYR A 23 -20.57 -14.54 -20.60
C TYR A 23 -21.21 -15.91 -20.36
N PHE A 24 -22.03 -16.02 -19.31
CA PHE A 24 -22.76 -17.25 -19.01
C PHE A 24 -23.77 -17.58 -20.11
N ASP A 25 -24.59 -16.62 -20.52
CA ASP A 25 -25.62 -16.84 -21.56
C ASP A 25 -25.00 -17.20 -22.92
N GLN A 26 -23.83 -16.65 -23.23
CA GLN A 26 -23.10 -16.96 -24.46
C GLN A 26 -22.21 -18.20 -24.36
N GLY A 27 -22.17 -18.84 -23.20
CA GLY A 27 -21.38 -20.08 -23.00
C GLY A 27 -19.88 -19.86 -22.93
N ILE A 28 -19.40 -18.63 -22.72
CA ILE A 28 -17.96 -18.30 -22.69
C ILE A 28 -17.44 -17.98 -21.29
N HIS A 29 -18.25 -18.13 -20.26
CA HIS A 29 -17.92 -17.80 -18.88
C HIS A 29 -16.72 -18.59 -18.33
N ASN A 30 -16.45 -19.79 -18.87
CA ASN A 30 -15.32 -20.65 -18.47
C ASN A 30 -14.11 -20.55 -19.38
N LYS A 31 -14.14 -19.69 -20.41
CA LYS A 31 -12.93 -19.43 -21.22
C LYS A 31 -11.83 -18.90 -20.32
N LYS A 32 -10.63 -19.43 -20.50
CA LYS A 32 -9.47 -18.98 -19.75
C LYS A 32 -9.10 -17.56 -20.15
N ALA A 33 -8.99 -16.68 -19.16
CA ALA A 33 -8.60 -15.30 -19.36
C ALA A 33 -7.47 -14.94 -18.39
N VAL A 34 -6.69 -13.93 -18.75
CA VAL A 34 -5.66 -13.36 -17.91
C VAL A 34 -5.89 -11.87 -17.81
N PHE A 35 -5.97 -11.36 -16.58
CA PHE A 35 -6.09 -9.94 -16.26
C PHE A 35 -4.90 -9.53 -15.40
N GLU A 36 -4.50 -8.26 -15.51
CA GLU A 36 -3.42 -7.71 -14.70
C GLU A 36 -3.82 -6.38 -14.08
N VAL A 37 -3.43 -6.19 -12.82
CA VAL A 37 -3.58 -4.93 -12.09
C VAL A 37 -2.29 -4.14 -12.24
N TYR A 38 -2.41 -2.86 -12.59
CA TYR A 38 -1.28 -1.93 -12.61
C TYR A 38 -1.80 -0.50 -12.40
N PHE A 39 -0.91 0.42 -12.10
CA PHE A 39 -1.22 1.85 -12.04
C PHE A 39 -0.30 2.60 -13.00
N ARG A 40 -0.75 3.79 -13.45
CA ARG A 40 -0.08 4.51 -14.55
C ARG A 40 0.87 5.61 -14.08
N GLN A 41 0.66 6.11 -12.86
CA GLN A 41 1.46 7.19 -12.30
C GLN A 41 1.84 6.86 -10.86
N GLN A 42 3.07 7.18 -10.49
CA GLN A 42 3.50 7.03 -9.10
C GLN A 42 2.67 7.92 -8.17
N PRO A 43 2.18 7.39 -7.05
CA PRO A 43 1.45 8.20 -6.10
C PRO A 43 2.38 9.24 -5.45
N PHE A 44 1.81 10.38 -5.05
CA PHE A 44 2.52 11.47 -4.36
C PHE A 44 3.67 12.08 -5.17
N LYS A 45 3.70 11.91 -6.50
CA LYS A 45 4.85 12.25 -7.35
C LYS A 45 6.15 11.61 -6.82
N ASN A 46 6.02 10.45 -6.20
CA ASN A 46 7.11 9.71 -5.58
C ASN A 46 7.86 8.87 -6.62
N GLY A 47 9.03 8.35 -6.26
CA GLY A 47 9.82 7.49 -7.14
C GLY A 47 9.47 6.01 -7.03
N TYR A 48 8.63 5.62 -6.07
CA TYR A 48 8.23 4.24 -5.79
C TYR A 48 6.86 4.21 -5.11
N ALA A 49 6.25 3.03 -5.09
CA ALA A 49 5.12 2.74 -4.22
C ALA A 49 5.45 1.49 -3.40
N VAL A 50 4.86 1.36 -2.22
CA VAL A 50 5.00 0.18 -1.36
C VAL A 50 3.72 -0.63 -1.47
N PHE A 51 3.82 -1.86 -1.96
CA PHE A 51 2.65 -2.71 -2.16
C PHE A 51 2.10 -3.22 -0.83
N ALA A 52 0.80 -3.07 -0.64
CA ALA A 52 0.08 -3.57 0.52
C ALA A 52 -1.34 -3.96 0.16
N GLY A 53 -1.94 -4.84 0.97
CA GLY A 53 -3.33 -5.29 0.78
C GLY A 53 -3.46 -6.79 0.55
N LEU A 54 -2.37 -7.53 0.42
CA LEU A 54 -2.42 -8.94 0.06
C LEU A 54 -3.15 -9.80 1.11
N GLU A 55 -3.00 -9.51 2.40
CA GLU A 55 -3.72 -10.27 3.44
C GLU A 55 -5.24 -10.15 3.26
N ARG A 56 -5.73 -8.95 2.99
CA ARG A 56 -7.17 -8.77 2.76
C ARG A 56 -7.62 -9.37 1.44
N ILE A 57 -6.80 -9.33 0.40
CA ILE A 57 -7.08 -10.00 -0.88
C ILE A 57 -7.23 -11.49 -0.67
N VAL A 58 -6.32 -12.12 0.09
CA VAL A 58 -6.38 -13.55 0.41
C VAL A 58 -7.67 -13.89 1.13
N SER A 59 -8.01 -13.14 2.17
CA SER A 59 -9.25 -13.33 2.93
C SER A 59 -10.50 -13.16 2.05
N TYR A 60 -10.51 -12.14 1.20
CA TYR A 60 -11.60 -11.91 0.26
C TYR A 60 -11.79 -13.09 -0.70
N LEU A 61 -10.70 -13.58 -1.29
CA LEU A 61 -10.77 -14.68 -2.26
C LEU A 61 -11.13 -16.02 -1.59
N GLU A 62 -10.63 -16.29 -0.39
CA GLU A 62 -10.97 -17.52 0.34
C GLU A 62 -12.46 -17.56 0.74
N ASP A 63 -13.04 -16.42 1.03
CA ASP A 63 -14.44 -16.30 1.46
C ASP A 63 -15.40 -16.01 0.29
N LEU A 64 -14.91 -16.03 -0.95
CA LEU A 64 -15.70 -15.68 -2.12
C LEU A 64 -16.75 -16.77 -2.41
N ARG A 65 -18.01 -16.43 -2.18
CA ARG A 65 -19.17 -17.28 -2.38
C ARG A 65 -20.43 -16.43 -2.46
N PHE A 66 -21.43 -16.94 -3.17
CA PHE A 66 -22.76 -16.31 -3.17
C PHE A 66 -23.63 -17.03 -2.13
N SER A 67 -23.98 -16.35 -1.05
CA SER A 67 -24.86 -16.87 -0.03
C SER A 67 -26.31 -16.91 -0.53
N ASP A 68 -27.21 -17.62 0.21
CA ASP A 68 -28.63 -17.61 -0.11
C ASP A 68 -29.19 -16.20 -0.07
N SER A 69 -28.74 -15.38 0.86
CA SER A 69 -29.10 -13.96 0.95
C SER A 69 -28.64 -13.16 -0.29
N ASP A 70 -27.42 -13.40 -0.76
CA ASP A 70 -26.89 -12.78 -1.96
C ASP A 70 -27.74 -13.14 -3.19
N ILE A 71 -28.07 -14.41 -3.35
CA ILE A 71 -28.88 -14.91 -4.46
C ILE A 71 -30.27 -14.31 -4.42
N ALA A 72 -30.91 -14.26 -3.26
CA ALA A 72 -32.23 -13.64 -3.10
C ALA A 72 -32.22 -12.16 -3.48
N TYR A 73 -31.16 -11.44 -3.11
CA TYR A 73 -31.01 -10.05 -3.48
C TYR A 73 -30.84 -9.89 -5.00
N LEU A 74 -30.00 -10.69 -5.63
CA LEU A 74 -29.80 -10.64 -7.09
C LEU A 74 -31.09 -11.00 -7.84
N GLU A 75 -31.86 -11.94 -7.33
CA GLU A 75 -33.18 -12.25 -7.90
C GLU A 75 -34.11 -11.02 -7.83
N SER A 76 -34.07 -10.28 -6.74
CA SER A 76 -34.85 -9.04 -6.59
C SER A 76 -34.47 -7.96 -7.59
N LEU A 77 -33.24 -8.01 -8.11
CA LEU A 77 -32.75 -7.09 -9.14
C LEU A 77 -33.10 -7.54 -10.57
N GLY A 78 -33.75 -8.69 -10.72
CA GLY A 78 -34.20 -9.20 -12.01
C GLY A 78 -33.34 -10.32 -12.61
N TYR A 79 -32.26 -10.74 -11.94
CA TYR A 79 -31.52 -11.93 -12.37
C TYR A 79 -32.32 -13.18 -12.02
N HIS A 80 -32.27 -14.20 -12.85
CA HIS A 80 -33.07 -15.41 -12.66
C HIS A 80 -32.49 -16.63 -13.36
N GLY A 81 -33.08 -17.80 -13.07
CA GLY A 81 -32.86 -19.04 -13.78
C GLY A 81 -31.47 -19.63 -13.63
N ALA A 82 -30.96 -20.18 -14.72
CA ALA A 82 -29.70 -20.92 -14.73
C ALA A 82 -28.48 -20.06 -14.29
N PHE A 83 -28.52 -18.77 -14.54
CA PHE A 83 -27.44 -17.88 -14.11
C PHE A 83 -27.34 -17.81 -12.58
N LEU A 84 -28.49 -17.69 -11.88
CA LEU A 84 -28.49 -17.73 -10.41
C LEU A 84 -28.02 -19.08 -9.87
N ASP A 85 -28.37 -20.17 -10.52
CA ASP A 85 -27.88 -21.51 -10.15
C ASP A 85 -26.36 -21.60 -10.32
N TYR A 86 -25.83 -21.05 -11.40
CA TYR A 86 -24.40 -20.93 -11.63
C TYR A 86 -23.71 -20.17 -10.49
N LEU A 87 -24.26 -19.01 -10.08
CA LEU A 87 -23.71 -18.23 -8.97
C LEU A 87 -23.81 -18.96 -7.63
N ARG A 88 -24.93 -19.66 -7.38
CA ARG A 88 -25.13 -20.44 -6.15
C ARG A 88 -24.09 -21.54 -5.99
N ASN A 89 -23.66 -22.13 -7.11
CA ASN A 89 -22.67 -23.21 -7.14
C ASN A 89 -21.24 -22.71 -7.36
N PHE A 90 -21.01 -21.41 -7.22
CA PHE A 90 -19.70 -20.80 -7.42
C PHE A 90 -18.64 -21.43 -6.52
N LYS A 91 -17.52 -21.83 -7.14
CA LYS A 91 -16.30 -22.25 -6.45
C LYS A 91 -15.12 -21.55 -7.10
N LEU A 92 -14.22 -21.02 -6.27
CA LEU A 92 -13.04 -20.31 -6.79
C LEU A 92 -12.14 -21.26 -7.56
N GLU A 93 -11.82 -20.89 -8.79
CA GLU A 93 -10.90 -21.61 -9.69
C GLU A 93 -9.77 -20.72 -10.20
N LEU A 94 -9.63 -19.52 -9.63
CA LEU A 94 -8.63 -18.55 -10.06
C LEU A 94 -7.22 -18.97 -9.63
N THR A 95 -6.27 -18.71 -10.50
CA THR A 95 -4.85 -18.69 -10.22
C THR A 95 -4.43 -17.23 -10.11
N VAL A 96 -3.85 -16.84 -8.97
CA VAL A 96 -3.49 -15.46 -8.67
C VAL A 96 -2.01 -15.40 -8.34
N ARG A 97 -1.29 -14.56 -9.05
CA ARG A 97 0.09 -14.17 -8.71
C ARG A 97 0.12 -12.70 -8.33
N SER A 98 0.98 -12.34 -7.43
CA SER A 98 1.02 -10.98 -6.89
C SER A 98 2.43 -10.61 -6.44
N ALA A 99 2.71 -9.30 -6.45
CA ALA A 99 3.78 -8.77 -5.63
C ALA A 99 3.55 -9.16 -4.17
N GLN A 100 4.61 -9.23 -3.40
CA GLN A 100 4.53 -9.48 -1.96
C GLN A 100 4.38 -8.17 -1.21
N GLU A 101 3.69 -8.20 -0.08
CA GLU A 101 3.57 -6.99 0.74
C GLU A 101 4.95 -6.50 1.16
N GLY A 102 5.16 -5.21 1.02
CA GLY A 102 6.47 -4.60 1.24
C GLY A 102 7.34 -4.47 0.00
N ASP A 103 7.00 -5.15 -1.10
CA ASP A 103 7.68 -4.92 -2.37
C ASP A 103 7.54 -3.46 -2.79
N LEU A 104 8.61 -2.90 -3.32
CA LEU A 104 8.52 -1.65 -4.06
C LEU A 104 7.95 -1.97 -5.44
N VAL A 105 6.93 -1.23 -5.82
CA VAL A 105 6.27 -1.40 -7.12
C VAL A 105 6.22 -0.06 -7.85
N PHE A 106 6.13 -0.14 -9.17
CA PHE A 106 6.27 1.03 -10.03
C PHE A 106 5.15 1.08 -11.04
N ALA A 107 4.91 2.28 -11.57
CA ALA A 107 3.88 2.49 -12.59
C ALA A 107 4.14 1.61 -13.82
N ASN A 108 3.05 1.17 -14.45
CA ASN A 108 3.04 0.42 -15.71
C ASN A 108 3.62 -1.00 -15.65
N GLU A 109 3.76 -1.57 -14.47
CA GLU A 109 4.09 -2.98 -14.32
C GLU A 109 2.94 -3.74 -13.65
N PRO A 110 2.69 -5.01 -14.04
CA PRO A 110 1.67 -5.80 -13.35
C PRO A 110 2.09 -6.08 -11.91
N ILE A 111 1.19 -5.80 -10.98
CA ILE A 111 1.42 -6.01 -9.54
C ILE A 111 0.55 -7.13 -8.99
N VAL A 112 -0.57 -7.43 -9.64
CA VAL A 112 -1.41 -8.59 -9.38
C VAL A 112 -1.84 -9.15 -10.72
N GLN A 113 -1.79 -10.47 -10.87
CA GLN A 113 -2.20 -11.16 -12.08
C GLN A 113 -3.24 -12.21 -11.72
N VAL A 114 -4.36 -12.20 -12.45
CA VAL A 114 -5.49 -13.11 -12.22
C VAL A 114 -5.72 -13.91 -13.49
N GLU A 115 -5.70 -15.24 -13.38
CA GLU A 115 -5.91 -16.13 -14.50
C GLU A 115 -6.95 -17.18 -14.13
N GLY A 116 -7.85 -17.51 -15.05
CA GLY A 116 -8.84 -18.56 -14.86
C GLY A 116 -10.12 -18.29 -15.65
N PRO A 117 -11.26 -18.86 -15.21
CA PRO A 117 -12.53 -18.67 -15.90
C PRO A 117 -12.88 -17.18 -16.03
N LEU A 118 -13.24 -16.77 -17.24
CA LEU A 118 -13.49 -15.36 -17.58
C LEU A 118 -14.44 -14.67 -16.61
N ALA A 119 -15.56 -15.31 -16.28
CA ALA A 119 -16.55 -14.72 -15.39
C ALA A 119 -16.01 -14.51 -13.98
N GLN A 120 -15.17 -15.41 -13.48
CA GLN A 120 -14.53 -15.26 -12.17
C GLN A 120 -13.49 -14.15 -12.18
N CYS A 121 -12.69 -14.05 -13.24
CA CYS A 121 -11.75 -12.93 -13.40
C CYS A 121 -12.48 -11.60 -13.38
N GLN A 122 -13.65 -11.52 -14.01
CA GLN A 122 -14.44 -10.30 -14.10
C GLN A 122 -14.99 -9.87 -12.74
N LEU A 123 -15.49 -10.81 -11.94
CA LEU A 123 -16.12 -10.54 -10.66
C LEU A 123 -15.19 -9.80 -9.70
N VAL A 124 -13.93 -10.16 -9.66
CA VAL A 124 -13.00 -9.74 -8.60
C VAL A 124 -12.38 -8.36 -8.81
N GLU A 125 -12.60 -7.74 -9.95
CA GLU A 125 -11.96 -6.45 -10.31
C GLU A 125 -12.13 -5.39 -9.23
N THR A 126 -13.36 -5.06 -8.89
CA THR A 126 -13.67 -3.91 -8.02
C THR A 126 -13.04 -4.08 -6.64
N ALA A 127 -13.18 -5.25 -6.03
CA ALA A 127 -12.64 -5.51 -4.71
C ALA A 127 -11.10 -5.50 -4.70
N LEU A 128 -10.47 -6.12 -5.69
CA LEU A 128 -9.01 -6.11 -5.80
C LEU A 128 -8.47 -4.69 -5.93
N LEU A 129 -9.05 -3.90 -6.82
CA LEU A 129 -8.62 -2.52 -7.04
C LEU A 129 -8.83 -1.66 -5.78
N ASN A 130 -9.97 -1.82 -5.12
CA ASN A 130 -10.31 -1.08 -3.91
C ASN A 130 -9.31 -1.36 -2.79
N ILE A 131 -8.98 -2.64 -2.57
CA ILE A 131 -8.04 -3.04 -1.52
C ILE A 131 -6.62 -2.55 -1.82
N VAL A 132 -6.14 -2.78 -3.03
CA VAL A 132 -4.79 -2.35 -3.46
C VAL A 132 -4.66 -0.85 -3.39
N ASN A 133 -5.67 -0.11 -3.84
CA ASN A 133 -5.68 1.34 -3.89
C ASN A 133 -5.36 1.97 -2.53
N TYR A 134 -6.18 1.70 -1.54
CA TYR A 134 -6.07 2.36 -0.24
C TYR A 134 -4.83 1.92 0.54
N GLN A 135 -4.62 0.62 0.64
CA GLN A 135 -3.53 0.09 1.47
C GLN A 135 -2.15 0.44 0.88
N THR A 136 -2.01 0.40 -0.43
CA THR A 136 -0.76 0.81 -1.09
C THR A 136 -0.49 2.31 -0.92
N LEU A 137 -1.53 3.14 -0.99
CA LEU A 137 -1.38 4.57 -0.72
C LEU A 137 -0.87 4.84 0.69
N VAL A 138 -1.48 4.23 1.69
CA VAL A 138 -1.09 4.44 3.09
C VAL A 138 0.30 3.88 3.37
N ALA A 139 0.62 2.68 2.88
CA ALA A 139 1.95 2.11 3.03
C ALA A 139 3.02 3.00 2.39
N THR A 140 2.74 3.54 1.20
CA THR A 140 3.65 4.45 0.51
C THR A 140 3.82 5.76 1.28
N LYS A 141 2.73 6.33 1.77
CA LYS A 141 2.78 7.55 2.58
C LYS A 141 3.62 7.34 3.85
N ALA A 142 3.42 6.22 4.52
CA ALA A 142 4.21 5.86 5.71
C ALA A 142 5.71 5.72 5.35
N ALA A 143 6.03 5.09 4.21
CA ALA A 143 7.41 4.96 3.76
C ALA A 143 8.06 6.30 3.45
N ARG A 144 7.32 7.23 2.85
CA ARG A 144 7.79 8.60 2.62
C ARG A 144 8.12 9.30 3.93
N ILE A 145 7.24 9.19 4.91
CA ILE A 145 7.46 9.76 6.25
C ILE A 145 8.67 9.11 6.91
N ARG A 146 8.76 7.79 6.88
CA ARG A 146 9.93 7.06 7.42
C ARG A 146 11.23 7.48 6.75
N SER A 147 11.21 7.80 5.48
CA SER A 147 12.43 8.17 4.74
C SER A 147 13.07 9.48 5.21
N VAL A 148 12.31 10.36 5.82
CA VAL A 148 12.80 11.63 6.40
C VAL A 148 13.07 11.55 7.90
N ILE A 149 12.67 10.45 8.53
CA ILE A 149 12.99 10.08 9.91
C ILE A 149 14.12 9.06 9.85
N GLU A 150 15.12 9.16 10.71
CA GLU A 150 16.17 8.14 10.75
C GLU A 150 15.69 6.94 11.57
N ASP A 151 16.26 6.72 12.74
CA ASP A 151 15.92 5.58 13.57
C ASP A 151 14.86 5.87 14.63
N GLU A 152 14.37 7.10 14.70
CA GLU A 152 13.37 7.50 15.70
C GLU A 152 12.06 6.73 15.48
N PRO A 153 11.35 6.38 16.55
CA PRO A 153 10.05 5.73 16.42
C PRO A 153 9.03 6.62 15.68
N LEU A 154 8.27 5.99 14.81
CA LEU A 154 7.13 6.57 14.11
C LEU A 154 5.86 5.88 14.59
N MET A 155 4.92 6.66 15.16
CA MET A 155 3.65 6.16 15.66
C MET A 155 2.51 6.60 14.76
N GLU A 156 1.59 5.68 14.47
CA GLU A 156 0.39 5.99 13.71
C GLU A 156 -0.74 6.38 14.68
N PHE A 157 -1.22 7.61 14.62
CA PHE A 157 -2.23 8.17 15.52
C PHE A 157 -3.47 8.72 14.79
N GLY A 158 -3.77 8.18 13.62
CA GLY A 158 -4.80 8.75 12.74
C GLY A 158 -6.18 8.13 12.80
N THR A 159 -6.43 7.14 13.65
CA THR A 159 -7.68 6.35 13.65
C THR A 159 -8.95 7.21 13.54
N ARG A 160 -9.07 8.25 14.34
CA ARG A 160 -10.28 9.10 14.38
C ARG A 160 -10.47 9.96 13.13
N ARG A 161 -9.48 10.04 12.26
CA ARG A 161 -9.48 10.86 11.04
C ARG A 161 -9.58 10.04 9.76
N ALA A 162 -9.52 8.72 9.86
CA ALA A 162 -9.66 7.83 8.71
C ALA A 162 -11.09 7.85 8.17
N GLN A 163 -11.23 7.45 6.91
CA GLN A 163 -12.53 7.31 6.26
C GLN A 163 -13.16 5.98 6.68
N GLU A 164 -13.81 5.99 7.82
CA GLU A 164 -14.49 4.87 8.44
C GLU A 164 -13.57 3.82 9.09
N MET A 165 -14.21 2.89 9.76
CA MET A 165 -13.57 1.88 10.60
C MET A 165 -12.62 0.96 9.82
N ASP A 166 -13.04 0.48 8.66
CA ASP A 166 -12.20 -0.41 7.84
C ASP A 166 -10.92 0.31 7.38
N ALA A 167 -11.04 1.56 6.95
CA ALA A 167 -9.88 2.37 6.59
C ALA A 167 -8.94 2.55 7.79
N ALA A 168 -9.48 2.83 8.97
CA ALA A 168 -8.65 2.98 10.16
C ALA A 168 -7.86 1.70 10.48
N ILE A 169 -8.51 0.55 10.44
CA ILE A 169 -7.90 -0.74 10.80
C ILE A 169 -6.85 -1.18 9.76
N TRP A 170 -7.26 -1.26 8.50
CA TRP A 170 -6.37 -1.71 7.42
C TRP A 170 -5.31 -0.67 7.07
N GLY A 171 -5.65 0.61 7.24
CA GLY A 171 -4.68 1.70 7.09
C GLY A 171 -3.58 1.64 8.13
N THR A 172 -3.91 1.33 9.38
CA THR A 172 -2.91 1.12 10.43
C THR A 172 -1.94 0.00 10.05
N ARG A 173 -2.45 -1.14 9.58
CA ARG A 173 -1.61 -2.25 9.13
C ARG A 173 -0.70 -1.82 7.98
N ALA A 174 -1.25 -1.12 7.00
CA ALA A 174 -0.48 -0.61 5.87
C ALA A 174 0.61 0.37 6.31
N ALA A 175 0.32 1.23 7.28
CA ALA A 175 1.31 2.16 7.84
C ALA A 175 2.49 1.42 8.49
N VAL A 176 2.23 0.30 9.16
CA VAL A 176 3.30 -0.56 9.73
C VAL A 176 4.16 -1.15 8.62
N ILE A 177 3.56 -1.60 7.52
CA ILE A 177 4.32 -2.08 6.36
C ILE A 177 5.28 -0.98 5.85
N GLY A 178 4.82 0.26 5.80
CA GLY A 178 5.62 1.40 5.36
C GLY A 178 6.68 1.86 6.37
N GLY A 179 6.61 1.43 7.62
CA GLY A 179 7.65 1.75 8.61
C GLY A 179 7.17 2.31 9.95
N ALA A 180 5.86 2.35 10.22
CA ALA A 180 5.35 2.72 11.54
C ALA A 180 5.69 1.65 12.58
N ASN A 181 6.09 2.06 13.76
CA ASN A 181 6.51 1.16 14.84
C ASN A 181 5.36 0.73 15.75
N GLY A 182 4.27 1.46 15.73
CA GLY A 182 3.10 1.17 16.56
C GLY A 182 1.93 2.08 16.21
N THR A 183 0.83 1.88 16.92
CA THR A 183 -0.42 2.60 16.67
C THR A 183 -1.15 2.91 17.97
N SER A 184 -2.03 3.88 17.94
CA SER A 184 -2.99 4.11 19.04
C SER A 184 -4.28 3.30 18.88
N ASN A 185 -4.45 2.60 17.74
CA ASN A 185 -5.65 1.85 17.42
C ASN A 185 -5.65 0.50 18.15
N VAL A 186 -6.47 0.41 19.20
CA VAL A 186 -6.51 -0.77 20.06
C VAL A 186 -6.99 -2.01 19.30
N ARG A 187 -8.01 -1.87 18.44
CA ARG A 187 -8.53 -2.98 17.64
C ARG A 187 -7.51 -3.49 16.63
N ALA A 188 -6.84 -2.59 15.91
CA ALA A 188 -5.78 -2.97 14.97
C ALA A 188 -4.64 -3.68 15.70
N GLY A 189 -4.26 -3.20 16.87
CA GLY A 189 -3.27 -3.86 17.72
C GLY A 189 -3.65 -5.29 18.06
N LYS A 190 -4.90 -5.51 18.42
CA LYS A 190 -5.43 -6.85 18.72
C LYS A 190 -5.45 -7.75 17.49
N LEU A 191 -5.96 -7.25 16.36
CA LEU A 191 -6.13 -8.05 15.15
C LEU A 191 -4.80 -8.43 14.48
N PHE A 192 -3.83 -7.52 14.50
CA PHE A 192 -2.58 -7.68 13.75
C PHE A 192 -1.35 -7.79 14.65
N ASN A 193 -1.55 -7.86 15.95
CA ASN A 193 -0.47 -7.92 16.93
C ASN A 193 0.54 -6.77 16.76
N ILE A 194 0.02 -5.55 16.60
CA ILE A 194 0.83 -4.33 16.50
C ILE A 194 0.99 -3.73 17.90
N PRO A 195 2.19 -3.24 18.27
CA PRO A 195 2.34 -2.51 19.53
C PRO A 195 1.37 -1.34 19.64
N VAL A 196 0.60 -1.28 20.71
CA VAL A 196 -0.38 -0.23 20.96
C VAL A 196 0.23 0.76 21.94
N LEU A 197 0.29 2.02 21.52
CA LEU A 197 0.91 3.10 22.25
C LEU A 197 -0.03 4.29 22.29
N GLY A 198 0.08 5.04 23.35
CA GLY A 198 -0.72 6.23 23.57
C GLY A 198 -0.57 6.67 25.00
N THR A 199 -1.01 7.88 25.28
CA THR A 199 -0.94 8.44 26.62
C THR A 199 -2.32 8.97 27.01
N HIS A 200 -2.45 10.26 27.15
CA HIS A 200 -3.69 10.92 27.48
C HIS A 200 -3.90 12.13 26.57
N ALA A 201 -5.13 12.62 26.54
CA ALA A 201 -5.50 13.82 25.79
C ALA A 201 -5.55 15.06 26.70
N HIS A 202 -5.72 16.22 26.07
CA HIS A 202 -5.90 17.48 26.78
C HIS A 202 -7.09 17.45 27.75
N SER A 203 -8.13 16.69 27.43
CA SER A 203 -9.31 16.59 28.29
C SER A 203 -9.01 16.08 29.70
N LEU A 204 -8.00 15.22 29.86
CA LEU A 204 -7.58 14.77 31.19
C LEU A 204 -7.09 15.97 32.03
N VAL A 205 -6.26 16.80 31.44
CA VAL A 205 -5.75 18.00 32.12
C VAL A 205 -6.90 18.97 32.46
N GLN A 206 -7.83 19.14 31.54
CA GLN A 206 -8.99 20.01 31.72
C GLN A 206 -9.93 19.52 32.83
N VAL A 207 -10.10 18.17 32.96
CA VAL A 207 -10.91 17.57 34.04
C VAL A 207 -10.38 17.96 35.41
N TYR A 208 -9.07 17.96 35.58
CA TYR A 208 -8.43 18.35 36.84
C TYR A 208 -8.24 19.87 36.98
N GLY A 209 -8.32 20.59 35.89
CA GLY A 209 -8.13 22.04 35.87
C GLY A 209 -6.69 22.52 35.95
N ASN A 210 -5.73 21.61 36.13
CA ASN A 210 -4.31 21.92 36.07
C ASN A 210 -3.46 20.71 35.74
N ASP A 211 -2.29 20.94 35.20
CA ASP A 211 -1.36 19.90 34.71
C ASP A 211 -0.85 19.02 35.85
N TYR A 212 -0.43 19.62 36.96
CA TYR A 212 0.16 18.85 38.05
C TYR A 212 -0.77 17.78 38.60
N GLU A 213 -2.03 18.14 38.91
CA GLU A 213 -3.01 17.17 39.45
C GLU A 213 -3.34 16.10 38.42
N ALA A 214 -3.45 16.46 37.13
CA ALA A 214 -3.72 15.49 36.06
C ALA A 214 -2.57 14.50 35.89
N PHE A 215 -1.33 14.98 35.86
CA PHE A 215 -0.15 14.13 35.70
C PHE A 215 0.05 13.20 36.89
N LYS A 216 -0.18 13.73 38.10
CA LYS A 216 -0.14 12.92 39.32
C LYS A 216 -1.19 11.81 39.33
N ALA A 217 -2.41 12.13 38.89
CA ALA A 217 -3.49 11.14 38.76
C ALA A 217 -3.15 10.06 37.73
N TYR A 218 -2.60 10.46 36.57
CA TYR A 218 -2.17 9.51 35.55
C TYR A 218 -1.07 8.58 36.10
N ALA A 219 -0.10 9.15 36.78
CA ALA A 219 1.02 8.41 37.35
C ALA A 219 0.58 7.45 38.49
N ALA A 220 -0.55 7.70 39.12
CA ALA A 220 -1.08 6.82 40.17
C ALA A 220 -1.50 5.45 39.61
N THR A 221 -1.85 5.36 38.30
CA THR A 221 -2.33 4.14 37.66
C THR A 221 -1.40 3.62 36.55
N HIS A 222 -0.40 4.39 36.17
CA HIS A 222 0.53 4.06 35.07
C HIS A 222 1.97 4.22 35.52
N LYS A 223 2.73 3.16 35.37
CA LYS A 223 4.16 3.19 35.69
C LYS A 223 4.95 3.93 34.62
N ASN A 224 4.64 3.69 33.35
CA ASN A 224 5.31 4.36 32.21
C ASN A 224 4.53 5.63 31.88
N CYS A 225 5.19 6.78 31.99
CA CYS A 225 4.52 8.07 31.87
C CYS A 225 5.16 8.94 30.79
N VAL A 226 4.33 9.34 29.83
CA VAL A 226 4.60 10.44 28.90
C VAL A 226 3.48 11.45 29.10
N PHE A 227 3.83 12.66 29.50
CA PHE A 227 2.84 13.69 29.81
C PHE A 227 2.64 14.67 28.66
N LEU A 228 1.38 14.92 28.32
CA LEU A 228 1.01 15.95 27.33
C LEU A 228 1.06 17.32 28.00
N VAL A 229 2.00 18.19 27.57
CA VAL A 229 2.39 19.35 28.32
C VAL A 229 1.88 20.68 27.77
N ASP A 230 1.15 20.70 26.68
CA ASP A 230 0.75 21.92 26.00
C ASP A 230 -0.75 22.23 26.08
N THR A 231 -1.41 21.80 27.16
CA THR A 231 -2.84 22.10 27.34
C THR A 231 -3.04 23.61 27.62
N TYR A 232 -2.21 24.23 28.45
CA TYR A 232 -2.29 25.64 28.78
C TYR A 232 -1.04 26.43 28.38
N ASP A 233 0.11 26.11 28.98
CA ASP A 233 1.39 26.74 28.64
C ASP A 233 2.51 25.71 28.79
N THR A 234 3.10 25.30 27.67
CA THR A 234 4.12 24.25 27.66
C THR A 234 5.32 24.56 28.54
N LEU A 235 5.92 25.72 28.36
CA LEU A 235 7.21 26.05 28.98
C LEU A 235 7.06 26.54 30.42
N ARG A 236 5.96 27.23 30.73
CA ARG A 236 5.75 27.83 32.05
C ARG A 236 4.98 26.92 33.01
N ILE A 237 4.13 26.04 32.49
CA ILE A 237 3.21 25.24 33.32
C ILE A 237 3.42 23.75 33.06
N GLY A 238 3.30 23.29 31.82
CA GLY A 238 3.24 21.86 31.48
C GLY A 238 4.52 21.08 31.78
N VAL A 239 5.65 21.55 31.27
CA VAL A 239 6.93 20.87 31.50
C VAL A 239 7.35 21.00 32.97
N PRO A 240 7.25 22.16 33.63
CA PRO A 240 7.50 22.23 35.07
C PRO A 240 6.65 21.27 35.91
N ALA A 241 5.36 21.11 35.58
CA ALA A 241 4.49 20.17 36.27
C ALA A 241 4.94 18.70 36.06
N ALA A 242 5.30 18.33 34.83
CA ALA A 242 5.84 17.01 34.52
C ALA A 242 7.12 16.72 35.33
N ILE A 243 8.02 17.68 35.39
CA ILE A 243 9.27 17.55 36.15
C ILE A 243 8.97 17.39 37.65
N GLN A 244 8.03 18.17 38.17
CA GLN A 244 7.65 18.09 39.58
C GLN A 244 7.10 16.70 39.94
N VAL A 245 6.18 16.18 39.15
CA VAL A 245 5.62 14.83 39.36
C VAL A 245 6.71 13.76 39.26
N ALA A 246 7.59 13.85 38.27
CA ALA A 246 8.70 12.90 38.11
C ALA A 246 9.64 12.91 39.31
N ARG A 247 9.97 14.08 39.85
CA ARG A 247 10.80 14.20 41.06
C ARG A 247 10.11 13.67 42.29
N GLU A 248 8.84 13.98 42.48
CA GLU A 248 8.09 13.53 43.67
C GLU A 248 7.92 12.05 43.73
N LEU A 249 7.67 11.42 42.57
CA LEU A 249 7.41 9.96 42.50
C LEU A 249 8.68 9.13 42.31
N GLY A 250 9.75 9.70 41.76
CA GLY A 250 11.04 9.04 41.60
C GLY A 250 10.92 7.65 40.96
N ASP A 251 11.43 6.64 41.65
CA ASP A 251 11.43 5.24 41.15
C ASP A 251 10.06 4.59 41.11
N GLN A 252 9.01 5.22 41.64
CA GLN A 252 7.65 4.70 41.56
C GLN A 252 7.11 4.72 40.14
N ILE A 253 7.64 5.59 39.30
CA ILE A 253 7.28 5.68 37.88
C ILE A 253 8.54 5.67 37.00
N ASN A 254 8.34 5.31 35.75
CA ASN A 254 9.30 5.49 34.69
C ASN A 254 8.86 6.72 33.87
N PHE A 255 9.51 7.86 34.16
CA PHE A 255 9.25 9.10 33.41
C PHE A 255 9.92 9.02 32.04
N MET A 256 9.15 8.65 31.03
CA MET A 256 9.66 8.42 29.67
C MET A 256 9.82 9.72 28.89
N GLY A 257 9.04 10.72 29.16
CA GLY A 257 9.13 11.98 28.44
C GLY A 257 7.86 12.82 28.44
N VAL A 258 7.85 13.77 27.52
CA VAL A 258 6.75 14.71 27.34
C VAL A 258 6.33 14.75 25.87
N ARG A 259 5.05 15.08 25.62
CA ARG A 259 4.48 15.18 24.28
C ARG A 259 4.01 16.60 23.99
N ILE A 260 4.37 17.12 22.83
CA ILE A 260 4.03 18.45 22.33
C ILE A 260 3.15 18.26 21.09
N ASP A 261 1.96 18.86 21.11
CA ASP A 261 0.92 18.66 20.09
C ASP A 261 0.59 19.94 19.31
N SER A 262 1.20 21.08 19.67
CA SER A 262 0.86 22.37 19.10
C SER A 262 2.01 23.38 19.20
N GLY A 263 1.86 24.50 18.50
CA GLY A 263 2.79 25.62 18.52
C GLY A 263 4.00 25.46 17.59
N ASP A 264 5.00 26.31 17.80
CA ASP A 264 6.27 26.22 17.05
C ASP A 264 7.13 25.09 17.63
N ILE A 265 6.98 23.92 17.04
CA ILE A 265 7.60 22.67 17.53
C ILE A 265 9.14 22.79 17.59
N ALA A 266 9.77 23.39 16.59
CA ALA A 266 11.22 23.51 16.56
C ALA A 266 11.72 24.36 17.75
N TYR A 267 11.14 25.53 17.95
CA TYR A 267 11.49 26.42 19.06
C TYR A 267 11.17 25.78 20.42
N ILE A 268 9.94 25.30 20.57
CA ILE A 268 9.46 24.74 21.84
C ILE A 268 10.28 23.49 22.22
N SER A 269 10.56 22.60 21.28
CA SER A 269 11.31 21.37 21.60
C SER A 269 12.73 21.67 22.12
N LYS A 270 13.39 22.68 21.58
CA LYS A 270 14.72 23.10 22.07
C LYS A 270 14.66 23.59 23.51
N LYS A 271 13.65 24.40 23.84
CA LYS A 271 13.44 24.90 25.19
C LYS A 271 13.05 23.78 26.15
N VAL A 272 12.19 22.87 25.72
CA VAL A 272 11.80 21.71 26.52
C VAL A 272 13.01 20.82 26.81
N ARG A 273 13.86 20.57 25.81
CA ARG A 273 15.08 19.78 25.99
C ARG A 273 15.99 20.44 27.05
N GLN A 274 16.14 21.74 26.98
CA GLN A 274 16.91 22.49 27.95
C GLN A 274 16.34 22.34 29.38
N GLN A 275 15.02 22.49 29.54
CA GLN A 275 14.36 22.36 30.85
C GLN A 275 14.55 20.95 31.43
N LEU A 276 14.36 19.90 30.60
CA LEU A 276 14.52 18.53 31.04
C LEU A 276 15.98 18.23 31.44
N ASP A 277 16.94 18.70 30.67
CA ASP A 277 18.36 18.49 30.93
C ASP A 277 18.80 19.19 32.24
N GLU A 278 18.39 20.43 32.42
CA GLU A 278 18.67 21.21 33.63
C GLU A 278 18.06 20.56 34.89
N ALA A 279 16.94 19.87 34.73
CA ALA A 279 16.29 19.13 35.80
C ALA A 279 16.91 17.75 36.08
N GLY A 280 17.88 17.32 35.25
CA GLY A 280 18.54 16.01 35.37
C GLY A 280 17.85 14.88 34.58
N PHE A 281 16.81 15.20 33.80
CA PHE A 281 16.10 14.19 33.00
C PHE A 281 16.63 14.12 31.56
N THR A 282 17.91 13.81 31.41
CA THR A 282 18.61 13.78 30.13
C THR A 282 18.15 12.62 29.23
N GLU A 283 17.58 11.57 29.82
CA GLU A 283 17.07 10.39 29.08
C GLU A 283 15.58 10.52 28.70
N ALA A 284 14.88 11.53 29.24
CA ALA A 284 13.48 11.76 28.90
C ALA A 284 13.35 12.16 27.42
N LYS A 285 12.36 11.57 26.74
CA LYS A 285 12.13 11.75 25.30
C LYS A 285 11.15 12.89 25.05
N ILE A 286 11.27 13.53 23.90
CA ILE A 286 10.33 14.55 23.43
C ILE A 286 9.55 13.97 22.25
N TYR A 287 8.23 13.90 22.39
CA TYR A 287 7.29 13.37 21.41
C TYR A 287 6.62 14.55 20.71
N ALA A 288 6.56 14.51 19.39
CA ALA A 288 5.76 15.45 18.60
C ALA A 288 4.58 14.73 17.98
N SER A 289 3.39 15.26 18.13
CA SER A 289 2.16 14.64 17.62
C SER A 289 1.19 15.65 16.99
N ASN A 290 1.72 16.73 16.45
CA ASN A 290 0.94 17.71 15.71
C ASN A 290 0.57 17.18 14.30
N ASP A 291 -0.03 18.01 13.46
CA ASP A 291 -0.39 17.70 12.08
C ASP A 291 0.87 17.56 11.19
N LEU A 292 1.51 16.40 11.30
CA LEU A 292 2.81 16.14 10.70
C LEU A 292 2.69 15.33 9.38
N ASP A 293 3.63 15.59 8.48
CA ASP A 293 3.89 14.79 7.29
C ASP A 293 5.40 14.81 6.98
N GLU A 294 5.83 14.19 5.87
CA GLU A 294 7.23 14.13 5.47
C GLU A 294 7.83 15.52 5.26
N ASN A 295 7.05 16.46 4.71
CA ASN A 295 7.55 17.84 4.46
C ASN A 295 7.74 18.61 5.76
N THR A 296 6.76 18.54 6.65
CA THR A 296 6.83 19.20 7.96
C THR A 296 7.97 18.63 8.80
N ILE A 297 8.10 17.30 8.84
CA ILE A 297 9.17 16.65 9.61
C ILE A 297 10.54 17.02 9.06
N LEU A 298 10.71 16.99 7.74
CA LEU A 298 11.97 17.39 7.11
C LEU A 298 12.34 18.83 7.49
N ASN A 299 11.36 19.75 7.44
CA ASN A 299 11.56 21.15 7.82
C ASN A 299 11.95 21.29 9.30
N LEU A 300 11.26 20.55 10.19
CA LEU A 300 11.61 20.55 11.62
C LEU A 300 13.04 20.03 11.86
N LYS A 301 13.45 19.00 11.14
CA LYS A 301 14.82 18.49 11.23
C LYS A 301 15.85 19.49 10.73
N MET A 302 15.55 20.21 9.65
CA MET A 302 16.41 21.28 9.14
C MET A 302 16.57 22.39 10.16
N GLN A 303 15.54 22.69 10.93
CA GLN A 303 15.55 23.66 12.04
C GLN A 303 16.19 23.09 13.31
N LYS A 304 16.65 21.84 13.28
CA LYS A 304 17.27 21.13 14.41
C LYS A 304 16.34 20.98 15.61
N ALA A 305 15.05 20.72 15.36
CA ALA A 305 14.08 20.40 16.40
C ALA A 305 14.55 19.18 17.21
N LYS A 306 14.31 19.21 18.52
CA LYS A 306 14.73 18.15 19.45
C LYS A 306 13.59 17.17 19.68
N ILE A 307 13.26 16.39 18.65
CA ILE A 307 12.17 15.41 18.69
C ILE A 307 12.78 14.01 18.62
N ASP A 308 12.37 13.15 19.53
CA ASP A 308 12.83 11.76 19.63
C ASP A 308 11.81 10.76 19.10
N VAL A 309 10.52 11.08 19.13
CA VAL A 309 9.42 10.22 18.70
C VAL A 309 8.40 11.05 17.92
N TRP A 310 7.97 10.50 16.77
CA TRP A 310 7.04 11.17 15.88
C TRP A 310 5.69 10.46 15.87
N GLY A 311 4.62 11.19 16.22
CA GLY A 311 3.25 10.72 16.12
C GLY A 311 2.56 11.38 14.94
N VAL A 312 2.12 10.60 13.95
CA VAL A 312 1.53 11.09 12.71
C VAL A 312 0.10 10.56 12.59
N GLY A 313 -0.84 11.45 12.31
CA GLY A 313 -2.26 11.11 12.30
C GLY A 313 -2.91 11.29 10.95
N THR A 314 -3.59 12.41 10.78
CA THR A 314 -4.49 12.69 9.65
C THR A 314 -3.83 12.48 8.30
N LYS A 315 -2.68 13.09 8.07
CA LYS A 315 -2.04 13.08 6.75
C LYS A 315 -1.52 11.70 6.35
N LEU A 316 -1.20 10.85 7.32
CA LEU A 316 -0.80 9.48 7.07
C LEU A 316 -2.01 8.60 6.75
N ILE A 317 -2.99 8.55 7.66
CA ILE A 317 -4.09 7.58 7.54
C ILE A 317 -5.03 7.88 6.38
N THR A 318 -5.09 9.13 5.95
CA THR A 318 -5.92 9.52 4.80
C THR A 318 -5.16 9.52 3.48
N ALA A 319 -3.84 9.24 3.49
CA ALA A 319 -2.99 9.45 2.31
C ALA A 319 -3.27 10.82 1.69
N TYR A 320 -3.28 11.83 2.50
CA TYR A 320 -3.85 13.18 2.36
C TYR A 320 -3.66 13.83 0.98
N ASP A 321 -2.49 13.72 0.39
CA ASP A 321 -2.14 14.40 -0.86
C ASP A 321 -2.28 13.52 -2.11
N GLN A 322 -2.89 12.33 -1.98
CA GLN A 322 -3.16 11.44 -3.10
C GLN A 322 -4.46 10.67 -2.86
N PRO A 323 -5.60 11.16 -3.38
CA PRO A 323 -6.91 10.54 -3.10
C PRO A 323 -7.07 9.12 -3.62
N ALA A 324 -6.40 8.79 -4.72
CA ALA A 324 -6.49 7.47 -5.33
C ALA A 324 -5.18 7.10 -6.02
N LEU A 325 -4.84 5.82 -6.00
CA LEU A 325 -3.69 5.25 -6.70
C LEU A 325 -3.93 5.23 -8.22
N GLY A 326 -5.19 5.13 -8.62
CA GLY A 326 -5.56 5.04 -10.02
C GLY A 326 -5.20 3.69 -10.64
N ALA A 327 -5.23 2.63 -9.85
CA ALA A 327 -4.99 1.29 -10.36
C ALA A 327 -6.10 0.86 -11.33
N VAL A 328 -5.73 0.11 -12.34
CA VAL A 328 -6.62 -0.42 -13.36
C VAL A 328 -6.45 -1.93 -13.46
N TYR A 329 -7.48 -2.58 -13.97
CA TYR A 329 -7.54 -4.03 -14.16
C TYR A 329 -7.84 -4.28 -15.64
N LYS A 330 -6.89 -4.83 -16.38
CA LYS A 330 -7.00 -4.99 -17.82
C LYS A 330 -6.85 -6.45 -18.23
N ILE A 331 -7.73 -6.89 -19.12
CA ILE A 331 -7.56 -8.18 -19.79
C ILE A 331 -6.36 -8.11 -20.75
N VAL A 332 -5.46 -9.06 -20.64
CA VAL A 332 -4.23 -9.10 -21.44
C VAL A 332 -4.17 -10.32 -22.37
N ALA A 333 -4.95 -11.36 -22.08
CA ALA A 333 -5.07 -12.54 -22.92
C ALA A 333 -6.40 -13.24 -22.67
N ILE A 334 -6.92 -13.89 -23.71
CA ILE A 334 -8.16 -14.66 -23.66
C ILE A 334 -8.02 -15.89 -24.56
N GLU A 335 -8.58 -17.03 -24.12
CA GLU A 335 -8.68 -18.24 -24.92
C GLU A 335 -9.57 -18.01 -26.13
N ASP A 336 -9.09 -18.37 -27.31
CA ASP A 336 -9.87 -18.29 -28.55
C ASP A 336 -10.76 -19.54 -28.75
N GLU A 337 -11.46 -19.61 -29.89
CA GLU A 337 -12.37 -20.69 -30.21
C GLU A 337 -11.66 -22.04 -30.34
N ASN A 338 -10.36 -22.06 -30.62
CA ASN A 338 -9.54 -23.24 -30.79
C ASN A 338 -8.79 -23.67 -29.51
N GLY A 339 -9.03 -22.98 -28.40
CA GLY A 339 -8.36 -23.24 -27.13
C GLY A 339 -6.97 -22.61 -27.02
N ASN A 340 -6.57 -21.75 -27.95
CA ASN A 340 -5.29 -21.05 -27.94
C ASN A 340 -5.44 -19.68 -27.25
N MET A 341 -4.42 -19.24 -26.54
CA MET A 341 -4.43 -17.92 -25.92
C MET A 341 -4.16 -16.82 -26.96
N ARG A 342 -5.04 -15.83 -26.99
CA ARG A 342 -4.94 -14.66 -27.85
C ARG A 342 -4.64 -13.43 -26.99
N ASN A 343 -3.59 -12.72 -27.32
CA ASN A 343 -3.25 -11.48 -26.62
C ASN A 343 -4.27 -10.38 -26.94
N THR A 344 -4.61 -9.59 -25.94
CA THR A 344 -5.56 -8.49 -26.06
C THR A 344 -4.89 -7.17 -25.69
N ILE A 345 -5.41 -6.08 -26.27
CA ILE A 345 -4.86 -4.74 -26.04
C ILE A 345 -6.01 -3.72 -26.01
N LYS A 346 -5.89 -2.71 -25.16
CA LYS A 346 -6.75 -1.54 -25.21
C LYS A 346 -5.94 -0.35 -25.73
N LEU A 347 -6.39 0.20 -26.84
CA LEU A 347 -5.78 1.40 -27.42
C LEU A 347 -6.25 2.67 -26.70
N SER A 348 -5.45 3.71 -26.79
CA SER A 348 -5.76 5.05 -26.31
C SER A 348 -5.11 6.07 -27.24
N ASN A 349 -5.72 7.26 -27.33
CA ASN A 349 -5.11 8.40 -28.03
C ASN A 349 -3.82 8.86 -27.34
N ASN A 350 -3.69 8.60 -26.05
CA ASN A 350 -2.47 8.84 -25.30
C ASN A 350 -1.65 7.53 -25.25
N ALA A 351 -0.47 7.54 -25.85
CA ALA A 351 0.43 6.38 -25.94
C ALA A 351 0.75 5.77 -24.55
N GLU A 352 0.81 6.57 -23.51
CA GLU A 352 1.08 6.13 -22.14
C GLU A 352 -0.06 5.31 -21.54
N LYS A 353 -1.29 5.40 -22.06
CA LYS A 353 -2.46 4.66 -21.59
C LYS A 353 -2.71 3.38 -22.36
N VAL A 354 -1.89 3.06 -23.37
CA VAL A 354 -2.02 1.80 -24.11
C VAL A 354 -1.52 0.66 -23.23
N SER A 355 -2.36 -0.38 -23.04
CA SER A 355 -2.00 -1.55 -22.24
C SER A 355 -0.91 -2.38 -22.93
N THR A 356 -0.14 -3.14 -22.14
CA THR A 356 0.84 -4.09 -22.69
C THR A 356 0.19 -5.49 -22.70
N PRO A 357 0.07 -6.14 -23.88
CA PRO A 357 -0.65 -7.40 -24.00
C PRO A 357 0.15 -8.59 -23.48
N GLY A 358 -0.56 -9.70 -23.23
CA GLY A 358 -0.01 -11.00 -22.89
C GLY A 358 0.14 -11.22 -21.38
N LYS A 359 0.22 -12.49 -21.02
CA LYS A 359 0.52 -12.92 -19.65
C LYS A 359 2.00 -12.70 -19.39
N LYS A 360 2.32 -11.86 -18.37
CA LYS A 360 3.68 -11.38 -18.16
C LYS A 360 4.22 -11.74 -16.77
N GLN A 361 5.54 -11.70 -16.67
CA GLN A 361 6.27 -11.69 -15.41
C GLN A 361 7.11 -10.41 -15.36
N VAL A 362 7.33 -9.92 -14.16
CA VAL A 362 8.22 -8.78 -13.89
C VAL A 362 9.46 -9.30 -13.20
N TRP A 363 10.62 -8.89 -13.68
CA TRP A 363 11.90 -9.28 -13.12
C TRP A 363 12.62 -8.06 -12.56
N ARG A 364 12.88 -8.06 -11.27
CA ARG A 364 13.67 -7.00 -10.66
C ARG A 364 15.14 -7.28 -10.90
N ILE A 365 15.79 -6.37 -11.59
CA ILE A 365 17.18 -6.51 -12.03
C ILE A 365 18.07 -5.75 -11.05
N THR A 366 19.03 -6.45 -10.46
CA THR A 366 19.95 -5.88 -9.47
C THR A 366 21.40 -6.06 -9.97
N SER A 367 22.19 -4.99 -9.97
CA SER A 367 23.62 -5.06 -10.29
C SER A 367 24.35 -5.91 -9.25
N ARG A 368 25.07 -6.92 -9.68
CA ARG A 368 25.92 -7.73 -8.79
C ARG A 368 27.08 -6.93 -8.21
N GLU A 369 27.61 -6.01 -8.99
CA GLU A 369 28.72 -5.16 -8.58
C GLU A 369 28.31 -4.18 -7.49
N LYS A 370 27.14 -3.52 -7.67
CA LYS A 370 26.72 -2.39 -6.83
C LYS A 370 25.67 -2.76 -5.78
N GLY A 371 25.02 -3.92 -5.93
CA GLY A 371 23.93 -4.35 -5.04
C GLY A 371 22.70 -3.47 -5.11
N LYS A 372 22.53 -2.67 -6.17
CA LYS A 372 21.43 -1.72 -6.39
C LYS A 372 20.61 -2.12 -7.60
N SER A 373 19.34 -1.69 -7.59
CA SER A 373 18.39 -1.97 -8.67
C SER A 373 18.74 -1.25 -9.96
N GLU A 374 18.74 -1.99 -11.08
CA GLU A 374 18.96 -1.45 -12.42
C GLU A 374 17.63 -1.09 -13.12
N GLY A 375 16.52 -1.63 -12.65
CA GLY A 375 15.20 -1.47 -13.20
C GLY A 375 14.40 -2.75 -13.16
N ASP A 376 13.17 -2.70 -13.62
CA ASP A 376 12.29 -3.85 -13.76
C ASP A 376 12.17 -4.22 -15.24
N TYR A 377 12.25 -5.51 -15.52
CA TYR A 377 12.25 -6.08 -16.85
C TYR A 377 11.03 -6.98 -17.01
N ILE A 378 10.14 -6.63 -17.95
CA ILE A 378 8.88 -7.33 -18.18
C ILE A 378 9.06 -8.30 -19.34
N THR A 379 8.81 -9.59 -19.08
CA THR A 379 8.84 -10.65 -20.08
C THR A 379 7.48 -11.32 -20.15
N TYR A 380 7.27 -12.15 -21.19
CA TYR A 380 6.19 -13.13 -21.13
C TYR A 380 6.45 -14.15 -20.01
N ASP A 381 5.37 -14.76 -19.54
CA ASP A 381 5.45 -15.82 -18.54
C ASP A 381 6.27 -17.00 -19.08
N GLY A 382 7.05 -17.62 -18.19
CA GLY A 382 7.86 -18.81 -18.53
C GLY A 382 9.27 -18.50 -19.03
N VAL A 383 9.63 -17.24 -19.25
CA VAL A 383 11.00 -16.86 -19.61
C VAL A 383 11.88 -16.85 -18.36
N ASP A 384 13.00 -17.56 -18.39
CA ASP A 384 13.95 -17.63 -17.26
C ASP A 384 15.02 -16.56 -17.41
N VAL A 385 14.75 -15.36 -16.88
CA VAL A 385 15.68 -14.24 -16.92
C VAL A 385 16.87 -14.47 -15.97
N ALA A 386 16.65 -15.21 -14.88
CA ALA A 386 17.69 -15.46 -13.87
C ALA A 386 18.89 -16.21 -14.44
N SER A 387 18.73 -17.01 -15.49
CA SER A 387 19.81 -17.73 -16.17
C SER A 387 20.46 -16.95 -17.31
N MET A 388 19.97 -15.77 -17.65
CA MET A 388 20.52 -14.96 -18.73
C MET A 388 21.78 -14.22 -18.29
N THR A 389 22.72 -14.03 -19.20
CA THR A 389 23.96 -13.26 -18.97
C THR A 389 23.85 -11.82 -19.46
N GLU A 390 22.90 -11.55 -20.33
CA GLU A 390 22.66 -10.25 -20.94
C GLU A 390 21.17 -10.08 -21.22
N ILE A 391 20.63 -8.90 -20.94
CA ILE A 391 19.28 -8.54 -21.31
C ILE A 391 19.26 -7.18 -22.00
N LYS A 392 18.29 -6.98 -22.89
CA LYS A 392 18.02 -5.70 -23.56
C LYS A 392 16.65 -5.21 -23.09
N MET A 393 16.64 -4.07 -22.46
CA MET A 393 15.47 -3.43 -21.87
C MET A 393 15.00 -2.30 -22.80
N PHE A 394 13.74 -2.36 -23.24
CA PHE A 394 13.13 -1.39 -24.15
C PHE A 394 12.08 -0.56 -23.43
N HIS A 395 12.15 0.76 -23.57
CA HIS A 395 11.11 1.63 -23.03
C HIS A 395 9.77 1.33 -23.71
N PRO A 396 8.67 1.14 -22.95
CA PRO A 396 7.39 0.68 -23.52
C PRO A 396 6.71 1.71 -24.44
N THR A 397 7.04 2.99 -24.31
CA THR A 397 6.45 4.09 -25.11
C THR A 397 7.46 4.70 -26.07
N TYR A 398 8.65 5.05 -25.56
CA TYR A 398 9.70 5.71 -26.34
C TYR A 398 10.68 4.65 -26.84
N THR A 399 10.36 4.06 -27.97
CA THR A 399 11.00 2.85 -28.52
C THR A 399 12.48 2.99 -28.86
N TYR A 400 12.96 4.23 -29.00
CA TYR A 400 14.38 4.52 -29.22
C TYR A 400 15.20 4.46 -27.93
N ILE A 401 14.56 4.47 -26.76
CA ILE A 401 15.23 4.35 -25.47
C ILE A 401 15.35 2.87 -25.14
N LYS A 402 16.59 2.39 -25.13
CA LYS A 402 16.92 1.00 -24.78
C LYS A 402 18.24 0.95 -24.05
N LYS A 403 18.44 -0.07 -23.23
CA LYS A 403 19.72 -0.32 -22.58
C LYS A 403 20.02 -1.82 -22.54
N THR A 404 21.32 -2.13 -22.52
CA THR A 404 21.83 -3.49 -22.34
C THR A 404 22.39 -3.62 -20.94
N VAL A 405 21.99 -4.67 -20.22
CA VAL A 405 22.43 -4.94 -18.86
C VAL A 405 23.11 -6.30 -18.79
N ARG A 406 24.26 -6.34 -18.13
CA ARG A 406 25.06 -7.53 -17.85
C ARG A 406 25.43 -7.58 -16.38
N ASN A 407 25.87 -8.74 -15.91
CA ASN A 407 26.33 -8.96 -14.53
C ASN A 407 25.27 -8.54 -13.51
N PHE A 408 24.11 -9.19 -13.59
CA PHE A 408 22.92 -8.88 -12.79
C PHE A 408 22.35 -10.14 -12.14
N ASP A 409 21.62 -9.92 -11.07
CA ASP A 409 20.66 -10.88 -10.50
C ASP A 409 19.25 -10.46 -10.90
N ALA A 410 18.40 -11.43 -11.20
CA ALA A 410 17.00 -11.19 -11.56
C ALA A 410 16.10 -11.98 -10.61
N VAL A 411 15.13 -11.29 -10.00
CA VAL A 411 14.16 -11.88 -9.08
C VAL A 411 12.75 -11.59 -9.60
N PRO A 412 11.86 -12.61 -9.70
CA PRO A 412 10.49 -12.38 -10.13
C PRO A 412 9.71 -11.61 -9.07
N LEU A 413 8.96 -10.60 -9.50
CA LEU A 413 8.10 -9.82 -8.62
C LEU A 413 6.82 -10.58 -8.27
N LEU A 414 6.17 -11.19 -9.28
CA LEU A 414 4.92 -11.91 -9.09
C LEU A 414 5.19 -13.33 -8.59
N VAL A 415 4.62 -13.64 -7.43
CA VAL A 415 4.72 -14.97 -6.82
C VAL A 415 3.34 -15.61 -6.73
N ASP A 416 3.30 -16.95 -6.67
CA ASP A 416 2.05 -17.69 -6.58
C ASP A 416 1.34 -17.45 -5.26
N ILE A 417 0.09 -17.01 -5.31
CA ILE A 417 -0.77 -16.80 -4.14
C ILE A 417 -1.89 -17.85 -4.10
N PHE A 418 -2.64 -17.98 -5.19
CA PHE A 418 -3.65 -19.01 -5.39
C PHE A 418 -3.32 -19.79 -6.63
N LYS A 419 -3.57 -21.11 -6.61
CA LYS A 419 -3.43 -21.99 -7.74
C LYS A 419 -4.70 -22.82 -7.88
N ASP A 420 -5.41 -22.65 -8.99
CA ASP A 420 -6.68 -23.32 -9.26
C ASP A 420 -7.66 -23.23 -8.07
N GLY A 421 -7.78 -22.03 -7.51
CA GLY A 421 -8.69 -21.74 -6.39
C GLY A 421 -8.17 -22.07 -5.01
N LYS A 422 -6.94 -22.57 -4.89
CA LYS A 422 -6.36 -22.97 -3.59
C LYS A 422 -5.24 -22.03 -3.19
N LEU A 423 -5.25 -21.59 -1.94
CA LEU A 423 -4.18 -20.80 -1.37
C LEU A 423 -2.89 -21.61 -1.29
N VAL A 424 -1.82 -21.10 -1.89
CA VAL A 424 -0.48 -21.74 -1.91
C VAL A 424 0.61 -20.87 -1.32
N TYR A 425 0.26 -19.71 -0.78
CA TYR A 425 1.18 -18.72 -0.24
C TYR A 425 1.03 -18.62 1.27
N ASP A 426 2.16 -18.68 1.98
CA ASP A 426 2.20 -18.46 3.41
C ASP A 426 2.42 -16.96 3.68
N LEU A 427 1.41 -16.31 4.25
CA LEU A 427 1.50 -14.90 4.61
C LEU A 427 2.55 -14.69 5.70
N PRO A 428 3.59 -13.86 5.45
CA PRO A 428 4.56 -13.56 6.49
C PRO A 428 3.95 -12.78 7.64
N SER A 429 4.61 -12.79 8.78
CA SER A 429 4.24 -11.94 9.91
C SER A 429 4.40 -10.45 9.54
N LEU A 430 3.65 -9.59 10.17
CA LEU A 430 3.76 -8.14 9.91
C LEU A 430 5.16 -7.58 10.20
N PRO A 431 5.86 -7.95 11.29
CA PRO A 431 7.25 -7.57 11.48
C PRO A 431 8.18 -8.01 10.35
N ASP A 432 7.99 -9.22 9.82
CA ASP A 432 8.79 -9.72 8.69
C ASP A 432 8.52 -8.93 7.41
N ILE A 433 7.26 -8.57 7.17
CA ILE A 433 6.86 -7.73 6.03
C ILE A 433 7.54 -6.35 6.14
N GLN A 434 7.52 -5.74 7.32
CA GLN A 434 8.17 -4.44 7.54
C GLN A 434 9.67 -4.51 7.30
N ALA A 435 10.32 -5.55 7.80
CA ALA A 435 11.76 -5.77 7.59
C ALA A 435 12.08 -5.98 6.12
N TYR A 436 11.26 -6.76 5.43
CA TYR A 436 11.38 -6.98 3.98
C TYR A 436 11.25 -5.67 3.20
N ALA A 437 10.24 -4.86 3.51
CA ALA A 437 10.04 -3.55 2.87
C ALA A 437 11.26 -2.65 3.05
N ARG A 438 11.83 -2.61 4.25
CA ARG A 438 13.03 -1.81 4.52
C ARG A 438 14.23 -2.30 3.72
N LYS A 439 14.43 -3.61 3.62
CA LYS A 439 15.50 -4.21 2.85
C LYS A 439 15.37 -3.89 1.36
N GLU A 440 14.17 -3.98 0.82
CA GLU A 440 13.92 -3.62 -0.59
C GLU A 440 14.15 -2.13 -0.84
N PHE A 441 13.73 -1.28 0.07
CA PHE A 441 13.97 0.16 0.00
C PHE A 441 15.48 0.49 -0.03
N ASP A 442 16.28 -0.22 0.75
CA ASP A 442 17.73 0.01 0.83
C ASP A 442 18.46 -0.36 -0.48
N LYS A 443 17.87 -1.24 -1.31
CA LYS A 443 18.41 -1.58 -2.63
C LYS A 443 18.16 -0.52 -3.68
N LEU A 444 17.26 0.40 -3.43
CA LEU A 444 16.93 1.47 -4.36
C LEU A 444 18.00 2.56 -4.33
N TRP A 445 18.34 3.12 -5.49
CA TRP A 445 19.24 4.27 -5.57
C TRP A 445 18.62 5.50 -4.90
N ASP A 446 19.44 6.36 -4.33
CA ASP A 446 19.00 7.57 -3.63
C ASP A 446 18.19 8.52 -4.54
N GLU A 447 18.50 8.54 -5.84
CA GLU A 447 17.79 9.35 -6.83
C GLU A 447 16.30 9.02 -6.92
N TYR A 448 15.91 7.78 -6.62
CA TYR A 448 14.52 7.34 -6.64
C TYR A 448 13.79 7.54 -5.30
N LYS A 449 14.56 7.79 -4.23
CA LYS A 449 14.05 7.95 -2.87
C LYS A 449 13.69 9.38 -2.50
N ARG A 450 14.12 10.37 -3.29
CA ARG A 450 13.91 11.77 -2.97
C ARG A 450 12.42 12.08 -2.78
N VAL A 451 12.12 12.84 -1.73
CA VAL A 451 10.75 13.28 -1.45
C VAL A 451 10.29 14.30 -2.49
N LEU A 452 11.22 15.07 -3.05
CA LEU A 452 10.96 16.08 -4.08
C LEU A 452 11.73 15.73 -5.35
N ASN A 453 11.04 15.71 -6.49
CA ASN A 453 11.59 15.46 -7.81
C ASN A 453 12.50 14.21 -7.89
N PRO A 454 12.01 13.02 -7.54
CA PRO A 454 12.78 11.80 -7.70
C PRO A 454 12.96 11.46 -9.19
N GLN A 455 14.00 10.70 -9.49
CA GLN A 455 14.21 10.13 -10.83
C GLN A 455 13.14 9.05 -11.11
N HIS A 456 12.84 8.86 -12.39
CA HIS A 456 11.97 7.78 -12.83
C HIS A 456 12.71 6.44 -12.85
N TYR A 457 12.18 5.48 -12.13
CA TYR A 457 12.70 4.12 -12.12
C TYR A 457 12.37 3.43 -13.44
N PRO A 458 13.34 2.78 -14.11
CA PRO A 458 13.08 2.10 -15.37
C PRO A 458 12.16 0.88 -15.19
N VAL A 459 11.07 0.87 -15.97
CA VAL A 459 10.17 -0.29 -16.12
C VAL A 459 10.08 -0.56 -17.61
N ASP A 460 10.86 -1.52 -18.09
CA ASP A 460 11.10 -1.73 -19.51
C ASP A 460 10.66 -3.12 -19.95
N LEU A 461 10.46 -3.28 -21.26
CA LEU A 461 9.97 -4.51 -21.85
C LEU A 461 11.09 -5.33 -22.49
N ALA A 462 10.95 -6.66 -22.44
CA ALA A 462 11.72 -7.55 -23.31
C ALA A 462 11.36 -7.28 -24.77
N ARG A 463 12.29 -7.57 -25.65
CA ARG A 463 12.17 -7.23 -27.09
C ARG A 463 10.89 -7.83 -27.71
N ASP A 464 10.59 -9.09 -27.44
CA ASP A 464 9.40 -9.77 -28.01
C ASP A 464 8.10 -9.15 -27.49
N VAL A 465 8.02 -8.82 -26.20
CA VAL A 465 6.87 -8.13 -25.61
C VAL A 465 6.69 -6.75 -26.25
N TRP A 466 7.76 -6.00 -26.37
CA TRP A 466 7.75 -4.71 -27.02
C TRP A 466 7.31 -4.80 -28.48
N GLN A 467 7.89 -5.74 -29.25
CA GLN A 467 7.58 -5.91 -30.67
C GLN A 467 6.12 -6.32 -30.87
N ASP A 468 5.63 -7.27 -30.09
CA ASP A 468 4.24 -7.73 -30.18
C ASP A 468 3.25 -6.62 -29.82
N LYS A 469 3.59 -5.79 -28.83
CA LYS A 469 2.79 -4.60 -28.48
C LYS A 469 2.70 -3.64 -29.65
N MET A 470 3.82 -3.34 -30.30
CA MET A 470 3.87 -2.43 -31.46
C MET A 470 3.09 -3.00 -32.64
N ASP A 471 3.27 -4.28 -32.92
CA ASP A 471 2.57 -4.96 -34.02
C ASP A 471 1.07 -4.98 -33.79
N LEU A 472 0.62 -5.23 -32.55
CA LEU A 472 -0.79 -5.28 -32.21
C LEU A 472 -1.43 -3.88 -32.27
N ILE A 473 -0.73 -2.84 -31.82
CA ILE A 473 -1.19 -1.47 -31.97
C ILE A 473 -1.40 -1.13 -33.44
N ASP A 474 -0.42 -1.47 -34.28
CA ASP A 474 -0.47 -1.19 -35.70
C ASP A 474 -1.64 -1.92 -36.39
N LYS A 475 -1.79 -3.21 -36.09
CA LYS A 475 -2.91 -4.02 -36.59
C LYS A 475 -4.26 -3.44 -36.20
N MET A 476 -4.46 -3.09 -34.93
CA MET A 476 -5.74 -2.59 -34.43
C MET A 476 -6.05 -1.21 -35.00
N ARG A 477 -5.06 -0.36 -35.18
CA ARG A 477 -5.25 0.96 -35.82
C ARG A 477 -5.63 0.82 -37.30
N LYS A 478 -5.02 -0.11 -38.03
CA LYS A 478 -5.39 -0.38 -39.43
C LYS A 478 -6.82 -0.92 -39.56
N GLU A 479 -7.22 -1.82 -38.67
CA GLU A 479 -8.59 -2.33 -38.62
C GLU A 479 -9.60 -1.21 -38.33
N ALA A 480 -9.26 -0.27 -37.43
CA ALA A 480 -10.11 0.85 -37.06
C ALA A 480 -10.28 1.86 -38.23
N LEU A 481 -9.26 2.02 -39.09
CA LEU A 481 -9.29 2.92 -40.24
C LEU A 481 -9.93 2.30 -41.50
N GLY A 482 -10.12 0.96 -41.49
CA GLY A 482 -10.64 0.20 -42.63
C GLY A 482 -9.54 -0.19 -43.64
N GLU A 483 -9.77 -1.30 -44.39
CA GLU A 483 -8.87 -1.74 -45.46
C GLU A 483 -8.99 -0.77 -46.64
N GLY A 484 -7.91 -0.05 -46.98
CA GLY A 484 -7.82 0.82 -48.12
C GLY A 484 -7.62 2.32 -47.84
N GLU A 485 -7.61 2.73 -46.57
CA GLU A 485 -7.15 4.08 -46.17
C GLU A 485 -5.65 4.07 -45.85
N GLU A 486 -4.85 3.59 -46.79
CA GLU A 486 -3.41 3.79 -46.78
C GLU A 486 -3.10 5.17 -47.40
N GLU A 487 -2.83 6.18 -46.57
CA GLU A 487 -2.09 7.37 -46.94
C GLU A 487 -0.99 7.65 -45.95
#